data_f372eed4e7a092d0827a614d4020c5a4
#
_entry.id   f372eed4e7a092d0827a614d4020c5a4
#
_cell.length_a   1.000
_cell.length_b   1.000
_cell.length_c   1.000
_cell.angle_alpha   90.00
_cell.angle_beta   90.00
_cell.angle_gamma   90.00
#
_symmetry.space_group_name_H-M   'P 1'
#
loop_
_entity.id
_entity.type
_entity.pdbx_description
1 polymer ?
#
loop_
_entity_poly.entity_id
_entity_poly.type
_entity_poly.pdbx_seq_one_letter_code
_entity_poly.pdbx_strand_id
1 'polypeptide(L)'
;MKKIEDQSNRYQIIWDLGRRCSYACSYCPPHRNNKTSSFVSYETLCKTMDNVADYANLYDQFRKKDAKKKLSFTGGEPTVHPDFFRFLSYVKKVYPDFSRGLTTNGWFSNSVLDKVLSLTTGGTLSYHCESTDKQKKQVVQNAIALREKFKVNVMFHKDYFWECVEVCEKLERNSVEYVPRIIGDDHPDEKKSI
;
A
#
# COMPACT_ATOMS: atom_id res chain seq x y z
N MET A 1 20.99 17.47 -4.92
CA MET A 1 19.90 17.55 -5.91
C MET A 1 19.42 16.13 -6.22
N LYS A 2 18.20 15.75 -5.84
CA LYS A 2 17.59 14.47 -6.32
C LYS A 2 17.39 14.62 -7.83
N LYS A 3 17.98 13.73 -8.64
CA LYS A 3 17.70 13.67 -10.07
C LYS A 3 16.19 13.46 -10.26
N ILE A 4 15.54 14.32 -11.02
CA ILE A 4 14.17 14.09 -11.51
C ILE A 4 14.27 12.86 -12.41
N GLU A 5 13.76 11.72 -11.93
CA GLU A 5 13.67 10.52 -12.78
C GLU A 5 12.73 10.80 -13.94
N ASP A 6 13.18 10.49 -15.14
CA ASP A 6 12.34 10.49 -16.34
C ASP A 6 11.20 9.48 -16.15
N GLN A 7 10.00 10.00 -15.92
CA GLN A 7 8.79 9.18 -15.72
C GLN A 7 8.18 8.68 -17.03
N SER A 8 8.71 9.14 -18.18
CA SER A 8 8.19 8.80 -19.51
C SER A 8 8.38 7.33 -19.90
N ASN A 9 9.28 6.61 -19.21
CA ASN A 9 9.61 5.21 -19.49
C ASN A 9 9.28 4.30 -18.30
N ARG A 10 8.03 4.36 -17.84
CA ARG A 10 7.54 3.54 -16.73
C ARG A 10 6.27 2.81 -17.13
N TYR A 11 6.24 1.49 -16.91
CA TYR A 11 5.05 0.67 -16.95
C TYR A 11 4.59 0.42 -15.52
N GLN A 12 3.51 1.06 -15.11
CA GLN A 12 3.01 0.97 -13.73
C GLN A 12 1.58 0.44 -13.71
N ILE A 13 1.37 -0.60 -12.92
CA ILE A 13 0.06 -1.16 -12.59
C ILE A 13 -0.25 -0.87 -11.13
N ILE A 14 -1.41 -0.28 -10.87
CA ILE A 14 -2.02 -0.21 -9.55
C ILE A 14 -3.00 -1.36 -9.46
N TRP A 15 -2.75 -2.29 -8.53
CA TRP A 15 -3.52 -3.51 -8.38
C TRP A 15 -4.36 -3.45 -7.11
N ASP A 16 -5.65 -3.27 -7.27
CA ASP A 16 -6.62 -3.36 -6.18
C ASP A 16 -6.94 -4.82 -5.90
N LEU A 17 -6.56 -5.32 -4.72
CA LEU A 17 -6.74 -6.71 -4.29
C LEU A 17 -8.12 -6.98 -3.65
N GLY A 18 -9.01 -5.97 -3.66
CA GLY A 18 -10.36 -6.07 -3.14
C GLY A 18 -10.61 -5.13 -1.96
N ARG A 19 -11.79 -5.28 -1.36
CA ARG A 19 -12.35 -4.29 -0.43
C ARG A 19 -12.21 -4.66 1.04
N ARG A 20 -11.76 -5.88 1.38
CA ARG A 20 -11.59 -6.26 2.78
C ARG A 20 -10.47 -5.47 3.43
N CYS A 21 -10.75 -4.95 4.62
CA CYS A 21 -9.79 -4.21 5.43
C CYS A 21 -9.90 -4.62 6.90
N SER A 22 -8.79 -4.59 7.61
CA SER A 22 -8.73 -4.78 9.06
C SER A 22 -9.22 -3.55 9.84
N TYR A 23 -9.29 -2.38 9.20
CA TYR A 23 -9.79 -1.13 9.77
C TYR A 23 -11.22 -0.81 9.31
N ALA A 24 -11.84 0.18 9.97
CA ALA A 24 -13.14 0.74 9.63
C ALA A 24 -13.08 2.27 9.79
N CYS A 25 -12.15 2.90 9.04
CA CYS A 25 -11.96 4.35 9.11
C CYS A 25 -13.19 5.08 8.58
N SER A 26 -13.64 6.13 9.28
CA SER A 26 -14.85 6.90 8.95
C SER A 26 -14.76 7.59 7.59
N TYR A 27 -13.58 8.06 7.24
CA TYR A 27 -13.29 8.75 5.97
C TYR A 27 -12.99 7.81 4.80
N CYS A 28 -12.98 6.48 5.02
CA CYS A 28 -12.76 5.55 3.93
C CYS A 28 -14.04 5.41 3.10
N PRO A 29 -13.98 5.58 1.75
CA PRO A 29 -15.15 5.43 0.93
C PRO A 29 -15.85 4.08 1.15
N PRO A 30 -17.18 4.02 1.33
CA PRO A 30 -17.92 2.77 1.58
C PRO A 30 -17.69 1.70 0.50
N HIS A 31 -17.48 2.13 -0.76
CA HIS A 31 -17.19 1.22 -1.87
C HIS A 31 -15.77 0.64 -1.82
N ARG A 32 -14.87 1.15 -0.98
CA ARG A 32 -13.48 0.67 -0.83
C ARG A 32 -13.23 -0.13 0.43
N ASN A 33 -14.17 -0.18 1.35
CA ASN A 33 -14.00 -0.87 2.62
C ASN A 33 -15.25 -1.66 2.98
N ASN A 34 -15.16 -2.99 2.91
CA ASN A 34 -16.17 -3.86 3.47
C ASN A 34 -15.52 -5.09 4.11
N LYS A 35 -16.30 -5.79 4.94
CA LYS A 35 -15.84 -6.99 5.66
C LYS A 35 -16.22 -8.30 4.95
N THR A 36 -17.01 -8.23 3.86
CA THR A 36 -17.75 -9.38 3.31
C THR A 36 -17.37 -9.77 1.88
N SER A 37 -16.67 -8.92 1.13
CA SER A 37 -16.22 -9.24 -0.23
C SER A 37 -15.40 -10.54 -0.26
N SER A 38 -15.62 -11.38 -1.26
CA SER A 38 -14.79 -12.55 -1.52
C SER A 38 -13.37 -12.13 -1.92
N PHE A 39 -12.41 -13.00 -1.64
CA PHE A 39 -11.06 -12.86 -2.17
C PHE A 39 -10.96 -13.48 -3.56
N VAL A 40 -10.15 -12.90 -4.40
CA VAL A 40 -9.77 -13.48 -5.70
C VAL A 40 -8.90 -14.71 -5.45
N SER A 41 -9.08 -15.78 -6.23
CA SER A 41 -8.27 -17.00 -6.06
C SER A 41 -6.81 -16.79 -6.44
N TYR A 42 -5.92 -17.59 -5.86
CA TYR A 42 -4.50 -17.58 -6.19
C TYR A 42 -4.24 -17.78 -7.68
N GLU A 43 -4.95 -18.72 -8.29
CA GLU A 43 -4.84 -19.06 -9.72
C GLU A 43 -5.22 -17.86 -10.60
N THR A 44 -6.29 -17.14 -10.22
CA THR A 44 -6.72 -15.93 -10.92
C THR A 44 -5.66 -14.81 -10.77
N LEU A 45 -5.08 -14.64 -9.59
CA LEU A 45 -4.01 -13.66 -9.37
C LEU A 45 -2.79 -13.96 -10.26
N CYS A 46 -2.36 -15.22 -10.32
CA CYS A 46 -1.24 -15.64 -11.17
C CYS A 46 -1.53 -15.42 -12.66
N LYS A 47 -2.69 -15.90 -13.15
CA LYS A 47 -3.09 -15.71 -14.55
C LYS A 47 -3.19 -14.23 -14.94
N THR A 48 -3.68 -13.39 -14.03
CA THR A 48 -3.74 -11.95 -14.28
C THR A 48 -2.33 -11.36 -14.35
N MET A 49 -1.40 -11.83 -13.50
CA MET A 49 -0.01 -11.38 -13.54
C MET A 49 0.68 -11.79 -14.85
N ASP A 50 0.42 -13.00 -15.36
CA ASP A 50 0.96 -13.45 -16.64
C ASP A 50 0.50 -12.50 -17.77
N ASN A 51 -0.78 -12.15 -17.82
CA ASN A 51 -1.31 -11.19 -18.78
C ASN A 51 -0.66 -9.78 -18.61
N VAL A 52 -0.44 -9.32 -17.35
CA VAL A 52 0.24 -8.05 -17.08
C VAL A 52 1.67 -8.06 -17.62
N ALA A 53 2.38 -9.17 -17.48
CA ALA A 53 3.73 -9.33 -17.99
C ALA A 53 3.76 -9.32 -19.52
N ASP A 54 2.80 -9.99 -20.18
CA ASP A 54 2.68 -9.97 -21.64
C ASP A 54 2.41 -8.55 -22.17
N TYR A 55 1.51 -7.80 -21.53
CA TYR A 55 1.28 -6.39 -21.88
C TYR A 55 2.51 -5.51 -21.65
N ALA A 56 3.28 -5.77 -20.60
CA ALA A 56 4.51 -5.03 -20.36
C ALA A 56 5.56 -5.28 -21.46
N ASN A 57 5.67 -6.53 -21.92
CA ASN A 57 6.56 -6.89 -23.04
C ASN A 57 6.11 -6.23 -24.37
N LEU A 58 4.79 -6.21 -24.64
CA LEU A 58 4.24 -5.50 -25.81
C LEU A 58 4.51 -3.99 -25.73
N TYR A 59 4.41 -3.41 -24.52
CA TYR A 59 4.72 -2.00 -24.30
C TYR A 59 6.20 -1.70 -24.59
N ASP A 60 7.12 -2.55 -24.12
CA ASP A 60 8.56 -2.40 -24.38
C ASP A 60 8.87 -2.49 -25.88
N GLN A 61 8.25 -3.45 -26.60
CA GLN A 61 8.38 -3.58 -28.05
C GLN A 61 7.87 -2.33 -28.79
N PHE A 62 6.69 -1.82 -28.41
CA PHE A 62 6.12 -0.61 -28.99
C PHE A 62 7.00 0.62 -28.77
N ARG A 63 7.52 0.77 -27.54
CA ARG A 63 8.40 1.90 -27.17
C ARG A 63 9.83 1.72 -27.67
N LYS A 64 10.23 0.54 -28.15
CA LYS A 64 11.60 0.17 -28.51
C LYS A 64 12.61 0.47 -27.39
N LYS A 65 12.17 0.30 -26.12
CA LYS A 65 12.94 0.61 -24.92
C LYS A 65 12.35 -0.11 -23.72
N ASP A 66 13.20 -0.76 -22.92
CA ASP A 66 12.78 -1.42 -21.68
C ASP A 66 12.25 -0.41 -20.66
N ALA A 67 11.01 -0.58 -20.23
CA ALA A 67 10.39 0.24 -19.23
C ALA A 67 10.70 -0.26 -17.80
N LYS A 68 10.80 0.66 -16.84
CA LYS A 68 10.78 0.29 -15.42
C LYS A 68 9.41 -0.25 -15.07
N LYS A 69 9.31 -1.57 -14.79
CA LYS A 69 8.06 -2.26 -14.48
C LYS A 69 7.75 -2.15 -12.99
N LYS A 70 6.56 -1.66 -12.64
CA LYS A 70 6.13 -1.45 -11.25
C LYS A 70 4.73 -1.97 -11.02
N LEU A 71 4.60 -2.86 -10.03
CA LEU A 71 3.33 -3.22 -9.43
C LEU A 71 3.15 -2.43 -8.13
N SER A 72 1.94 -1.92 -7.88
CA SER A 72 1.58 -1.23 -6.65
C SER A 72 0.31 -1.84 -6.11
N PHE A 73 0.44 -2.70 -5.09
CA PHE A 73 -0.68 -3.39 -4.47
C PHE A 73 -1.39 -2.47 -3.47
N THR A 74 -2.70 -2.40 -3.59
CA THR A 74 -3.59 -1.59 -2.75
C THR A 74 -4.97 -2.28 -2.63
N GLY A 75 -5.98 -1.57 -2.16
CA GLY A 75 -7.35 -2.04 -1.99
C GLY A 75 -7.89 -1.61 -0.63
N GLY A 76 -8.62 -2.50 0.06
CA GLY A 76 -8.89 -2.34 1.48
C GLY A 76 -7.56 -2.45 2.25
N GLU A 77 -7.18 -3.66 2.63
CA GLU A 77 -5.85 -3.95 3.16
C GLU A 77 -5.29 -5.20 2.49
N PRO A 78 -4.25 -5.08 1.65
CA PRO A 78 -3.69 -6.21 0.92
C PRO A 78 -3.23 -7.38 1.79
N THR A 79 -2.69 -7.09 2.99
CA THR A 79 -2.13 -8.12 3.88
C THR A 79 -3.18 -9.03 4.52
N VAL A 80 -4.48 -8.71 4.42
CA VAL A 80 -5.56 -9.60 4.89
C VAL A 80 -5.96 -10.64 3.85
N HIS A 81 -5.49 -10.50 2.60
CA HIS A 81 -5.76 -11.49 1.56
C HIS A 81 -4.95 -12.77 1.84
N PRO A 82 -5.59 -13.95 1.95
CA PRO A 82 -4.92 -15.18 2.41
C PRO A 82 -3.76 -15.60 1.49
N ASP A 83 -3.87 -15.39 0.21
CA ASP A 83 -2.88 -15.77 -0.79
C ASP A 83 -1.91 -14.64 -1.17
N PHE A 84 -1.99 -13.46 -0.54
CA PHE A 84 -1.19 -12.31 -0.96
C PHE A 84 0.31 -12.57 -0.96
N PHE A 85 0.85 -13.11 0.13
CA PHE A 85 2.29 -13.37 0.24
C PHE A 85 2.74 -14.56 -0.62
N ARG A 86 1.87 -15.56 -0.82
CA ARG A 86 2.11 -16.64 -1.78
C ARG A 86 2.20 -16.09 -3.20
N PHE A 87 1.30 -15.19 -3.56
CA PHE A 87 1.30 -14.49 -4.83
C PHE A 87 2.53 -13.59 -5.00
N LEU A 88 2.91 -12.79 -3.99
CA LEU A 88 4.14 -11.99 -4.05
C LEU A 88 5.40 -12.85 -4.24
N SER A 89 5.44 -14.03 -3.62
CA SER A 89 6.53 -14.98 -3.82
C SER A 89 6.59 -15.50 -5.26
N TYR A 90 5.44 -15.78 -5.86
CA TYR A 90 5.33 -16.12 -7.28
C TYR A 90 5.86 -14.99 -8.16
N VAL A 91 5.37 -13.76 -7.96
CA VAL A 91 5.83 -12.59 -8.75
C VAL A 91 7.33 -12.37 -8.59
N LYS A 92 7.87 -12.46 -7.38
CA LYS A 92 9.31 -12.30 -7.13
C LYS A 92 10.15 -13.34 -7.88
N LYS A 93 9.65 -14.60 -7.96
CA LYS A 93 10.36 -15.71 -8.59
C LYS A 93 10.27 -15.68 -10.12
N VAL A 94 9.08 -15.43 -10.65
CA VAL A 94 8.78 -15.55 -12.09
C VAL A 94 9.05 -14.24 -12.85
N TYR A 95 8.80 -13.11 -12.18
CA TYR A 95 8.89 -11.76 -12.77
C TYR A 95 9.79 -10.85 -11.92
N PRO A 96 11.07 -11.16 -11.76
CA PRO A 96 11.98 -10.44 -10.85
C PRO A 96 12.22 -8.98 -11.24
N ASP A 97 12.02 -8.61 -12.49
CA ASP A 97 12.14 -7.26 -13.04
C ASP A 97 10.98 -6.34 -12.65
N PHE A 98 9.86 -6.90 -12.16
CA PHE A 98 8.78 -6.10 -11.62
C PHE A 98 9.08 -5.68 -10.17
N SER A 99 9.16 -4.38 -9.92
CA SER A 99 9.17 -3.87 -8.56
C SER A 99 7.78 -4.08 -7.91
N ARG A 100 7.77 -4.46 -6.62
CA ARG A 100 6.58 -4.86 -5.85
C ARG A 100 6.32 -3.86 -4.73
N GLY A 101 5.57 -2.80 -5.04
CA GLY A 101 5.16 -1.78 -4.09
C GLY A 101 3.92 -2.21 -3.31
N LEU A 102 3.82 -1.81 -2.05
CA LEU A 102 2.68 -2.08 -1.19
C LEU A 102 2.17 -0.79 -0.55
N THR A 103 0.85 -0.56 -0.59
CA THR A 103 0.16 0.41 0.26
C THR A 103 -0.60 -0.38 1.32
N THR A 104 -0.33 -0.11 2.60
CA THR A 104 -0.86 -0.86 3.73
C THR A 104 -1.17 0.05 4.91
N ASN A 105 -2.12 -0.35 5.75
CA ASN A 105 -2.34 0.30 7.05
C ASN A 105 -1.27 -0.06 8.10
N GLY A 106 -0.38 -0.99 7.80
CA GLY A 106 0.77 -1.34 8.62
C GLY A 106 0.45 -2.12 9.91
N TRP A 107 -0.80 -2.47 10.15
CA TRP A 107 -1.17 -3.26 11.33
C TRP A 107 -1.08 -4.75 11.05
N PHE A 108 0.08 -5.29 11.33
CA PHE A 108 0.35 -6.72 11.16
C PHE A 108 1.43 -7.22 12.16
N SER A 109 1.47 -8.53 12.35
CA SER A 109 2.41 -9.20 13.25
C SER A 109 3.85 -9.20 12.71
N ASN A 110 4.82 -9.55 13.56
CA ASN A 110 6.22 -9.67 13.16
C ASN A 110 6.42 -10.69 12.03
N SER A 111 5.68 -11.81 12.05
CA SER A 111 5.78 -12.80 10.97
C SER A 111 5.29 -12.27 9.61
N VAL A 112 4.34 -11.34 9.61
CA VAL A 112 3.90 -10.63 8.40
C VAL A 112 4.90 -9.53 8.03
N LEU A 113 5.48 -8.84 9.01
CA LEU A 113 6.54 -7.85 8.79
C LEU A 113 7.73 -8.45 8.03
N ASP A 114 8.19 -9.65 8.42
CA ASP A 114 9.28 -10.36 7.75
C ASP A 114 8.95 -10.68 6.29
N LYS A 115 7.70 -11.08 6.01
CA LYS A 115 7.23 -11.29 4.63
C LYS A 115 7.19 -9.99 3.82
N VAL A 116 6.73 -8.89 4.41
CA VAL A 116 6.73 -7.57 3.77
C VAL A 116 8.17 -7.16 3.45
N LEU A 117 9.09 -7.25 4.40
CA LEU A 117 10.52 -6.93 4.21
C LEU A 117 11.16 -7.75 3.09
N SER A 118 10.85 -9.05 3.01
CA SER A 118 11.50 -9.96 2.07
C SER A 118 10.87 -9.95 0.67
N LEU A 119 9.57 -9.69 0.54
CA LEU A 119 8.84 -9.85 -0.71
C LEU A 119 8.50 -8.53 -1.42
N THR A 120 8.48 -7.40 -0.72
CA THR A 120 8.23 -6.09 -1.33
C THR A 120 9.53 -5.34 -1.64
N THR A 121 9.47 -4.44 -2.60
CA THR A 121 10.59 -3.54 -2.95
C THR A 121 10.48 -2.18 -2.28
N GLY A 122 9.32 -1.88 -1.68
CA GLY A 122 9.03 -0.63 -0.99
C GLY A 122 7.55 -0.33 -0.96
N GLY A 123 7.16 0.82 -0.43
CA GLY A 123 5.75 1.18 -0.40
C GLY A 123 5.40 2.37 0.46
N THR A 124 4.14 2.41 0.83
CA THR A 124 3.57 3.41 1.71
C THR A 124 2.79 2.73 2.83
N LEU A 125 3.08 3.12 4.04
CA LEU A 125 2.32 2.75 5.22
C LEU A 125 1.40 3.92 5.59
N SER A 126 0.13 3.67 5.87
CA SER A 126 -0.81 4.70 6.30
C SER A 126 -1.06 4.59 7.81
N TYR A 127 -0.66 5.63 8.56
CA TYR A 127 -1.04 5.76 9.96
C TYR A 127 -2.44 6.36 10.03
N HIS A 128 -3.37 5.62 10.64
CA HIS A 128 -4.77 6.01 10.77
C HIS A 128 -5.07 6.41 12.22
N CYS A 129 -5.33 7.70 12.46
CA CYS A 129 -5.56 8.25 13.80
C CYS A 129 -6.79 7.67 14.53
N GLU A 130 -7.77 7.15 13.81
CA GLU A 130 -8.98 6.53 14.38
C GLU A 130 -8.78 5.07 14.84
N SER A 131 -7.60 4.50 14.62
CA SER A 131 -7.32 3.13 15.06
C SER A 131 -7.10 3.06 16.58
N THR A 132 -7.17 1.86 17.15
CA THR A 132 -6.94 1.67 18.60
C THR A 132 -5.48 1.96 18.98
N ASP A 133 -5.22 2.31 20.24
CA ASP A 133 -3.85 2.58 20.73
C ASP A 133 -2.90 1.42 20.51
N LYS A 134 -3.39 0.17 20.66
CA LYS A 134 -2.61 -1.04 20.37
C LYS A 134 -2.20 -1.08 18.89
N GLN A 135 -3.13 -0.77 17.99
CA GLN A 135 -2.86 -0.73 16.55
C GLN A 135 -1.88 0.40 16.22
N LYS A 136 -2.09 1.60 16.75
CA LYS A 136 -1.21 2.76 16.56
C LYS A 136 0.23 2.46 16.96
N LYS A 137 0.42 1.90 18.16
CA LYS A 137 1.75 1.50 18.66
C LYS A 137 2.43 0.49 17.73
N GLN A 138 1.71 -0.54 17.31
CA GLN A 138 2.25 -1.57 16.41
C GLN A 138 2.60 -0.98 15.03
N VAL A 139 1.74 -0.12 14.47
CA VAL A 139 1.97 0.54 13.18
C VAL A 139 3.24 1.40 13.20
N VAL A 140 3.47 2.16 14.28
CA VAL A 140 4.68 2.97 14.43
C VAL A 140 5.94 2.06 14.55
N GLN A 141 5.86 0.96 15.27
CA GLN A 141 6.97 -0.01 15.36
C GLN A 141 7.28 -0.63 13.99
N ASN A 142 6.24 -1.04 13.25
CA ASN A 142 6.40 -1.58 11.91
C ASN A 142 6.96 -0.53 10.93
N ALA A 143 6.54 0.75 11.05
CA ALA A 143 7.06 1.84 10.24
C ALA A 143 8.57 2.04 10.47
N ILE A 144 9.02 2.01 11.73
CA ILE A 144 10.44 2.12 12.07
C ILE A 144 11.25 0.95 11.48
N ALA A 145 10.71 -0.27 11.57
CA ALA A 145 11.36 -1.45 10.98
C ALA A 145 11.43 -1.39 9.44
N LEU A 146 10.47 -0.74 8.81
CA LEU A 146 10.34 -0.62 7.35
C LEU A 146 10.98 0.66 6.77
N ARG A 147 11.59 1.53 7.57
CA ARG A 147 12.01 2.89 7.19
C ARG A 147 12.88 2.98 5.92
N GLU A 148 13.69 1.96 5.65
CA GLU A 148 14.57 1.94 4.47
C GLU A 148 13.81 1.72 3.13
N LYS A 149 12.57 1.23 3.22
CA LYS A 149 11.77 0.84 2.04
C LYS A 149 10.43 1.55 1.96
N PHE A 150 9.90 2.01 3.09
CA PHE A 150 8.55 2.58 3.18
C PHE A 150 8.58 3.99 3.74
N LYS A 151 7.70 4.81 3.20
CA LYS A 151 7.32 6.08 3.80
C LYS A 151 5.96 5.96 4.48
N VAL A 152 5.69 6.85 5.42
CA VAL A 152 4.43 6.87 6.17
C VAL A 152 3.54 8.02 5.70
N ASN A 153 2.30 7.76 5.31
CA ASN A 153 1.27 8.78 5.24
C ASN A 153 0.62 8.88 6.63
N VAL A 154 0.77 10.01 7.31
CA VAL A 154 0.08 10.28 8.57
C VAL A 154 -1.24 10.97 8.24
N MET A 155 -2.36 10.27 8.53
CA MET A 155 -3.70 10.74 8.20
C MET A 155 -4.17 11.68 9.32
N PHE A 156 -4.11 13.00 9.06
CA PHE A 156 -4.48 14.05 10.00
C PHE A 156 -5.97 14.31 10.00
N HIS A 157 -6.62 14.10 11.14
CA HIS A 157 -7.99 14.49 11.42
C HIS A 157 -8.00 15.58 12.51
N LYS A 158 -8.93 16.53 12.45
CA LYS A 158 -8.98 17.65 13.40
C LYS A 158 -9.02 17.21 14.87
N ASP A 159 -9.80 16.15 15.17
CA ASP A 159 -9.99 15.65 16.54
C ASP A 159 -8.77 14.91 17.09
N TYR A 160 -7.83 14.52 16.22
CA TYR A 160 -6.60 13.81 16.58
C TYR A 160 -5.33 14.59 16.20
N PHE A 161 -5.47 15.91 16.00
CA PHE A 161 -4.39 16.73 15.45
C PHE A 161 -3.08 16.60 16.23
N TRP A 162 -3.13 16.81 17.56
CA TRP A 162 -1.94 16.76 18.39
C TRP A 162 -1.31 15.38 18.49
N GLU A 163 -2.14 14.32 18.50
CA GLU A 163 -1.63 12.95 18.42
C GLU A 163 -0.87 12.71 17.12
N CYS A 164 -1.40 13.21 15.99
CA CYS A 164 -0.72 13.10 14.70
C CYS A 164 0.61 13.86 14.67
N VAL A 165 0.69 15.02 15.32
CA VAL A 165 1.94 15.78 15.50
C VAL A 165 2.96 14.96 16.29
N GLU A 166 2.58 14.40 17.44
CA GLU A 166 3.47 13.54 18.26
C GLU A 166 3.99 12.33 17.47
N VAL A 167 3.13 11.72 16.64
CA VAL A 167 3.54 10.62 15.76
C VAL A 167 4.54 11.09 14.72
N CYS A 168 4.34 12.23 14.08
CA CYS A 168 5.30 12.82 13.15
C CYS A 168 6.66 13.03 13.80
N GLU A 169 6.72 13.64 14.98
CA GLU A 169 7.96 13.82 15.73
C GLU A 169 8.64 12.49 16.08
N LYS A 170 7.86 11.47 16.43
CA LYS A 170 8.39 10.13 16.71
C LYS A 170 8.97 9.48 15.47
N LEU A 171 8.31 9.60 14.31
CA LEU A 171 8.81 9.12 13.04
C LEU A 171 10.11 9.83 12.65
N GLU A 172 10.17 11.15 12.79
CA GLU A 172 11.35 11.96 12.50
C GLU A 172 12.54 11.55 13.36
N ARG A 173 12.36 11.44 14.69
CA ARG A 173 13.40 10.95 15.63
C ARG A 173 13.95 9.56 15.27
N ASN A 174 13.19 8.74 14.54
CA ASN A 174 13.60 7.42 14.08
C ASN A 174 14.00 7.40 12.61
N SER A 175 14.19 8.56 11.96
CA SER A 175 14.59 8.69 10.55
C SER A 175 13.62 8.00 9.59
N VAL A 176 12.33 8.02 9.90
CA VAL A 176 11.27 7.50 9.03
C VAL A 176 10.74 8.63 8.16
N GLU A 177 10.78 8.48 6.83
CA GLU A 177 10.17 9.45 5.91
C GLU A 177 8.65 9.44 6.08
N TYR A 178 8.03 10.61 6.27
CA TYR A 178 6.58 10.71 6.38
C TYR A 178 6.00 11.89 5.58
N VAL A 179 4.71 11.80 5.28
CA VAL A 179 3.93 12.84 4.60
C VAL A 179 2.63 13.04 5.36
N PRO A 180 2.35 14.25 5.90
CA PRO A 180 1.05 14.59 6.46
C PRO A 180 -0.02 14.56 5.35
N ARG A 181 -1.19 13.98 5.66
CA ARG A 181 -2.37 13.93 4.78
C ARG A 181 -3.59 14.40 5.55
N ILE A 182 -4.12 15.56 5.21
CA ILE A 182 -5.35 16.07 5.82
C ILE A 182 -6.52 15.24 5.29
N ILE A 183 -7.34 14.74 6.20
CA ILE A 183 -8.59 14.03 5.91
C ILE A 183 -9.76 14.88 6.42
N GLY A 184 -10.82 14.97 5.62
CA GLY A 184 -12.05 15.69 5.99
C GLY A 184 -13.02 14.79 6.77
N ASP A 185 -13.98 15.41 7.42
CA ASP A 185 -15.06 14.72 8.15
C ASP A 185 -16.09 14.09 7.20
N ASP A 186 -16.19 14.61 5.97
CA ASP A 186 -17.22 14.22 5.02
C ASP A 186 -16.61 13.53 3.80
N HIS A 187 -17.06 12.34 3.50
CA HIS A 187 -16.81 11.74 2.19
C HIS A 187 -17.69 12.47 1.15
N PRO A 188 -17.13 12.98 0.03
CA PRO A 188 -17.90 13.74 -0.97
C PRO A 188 -19.09 12.99 -1.57
N ASP A 189 -19.13 11.66 -1.45
CA ASP A 189 -20.22 10.83 -1.98
C ASP A 189 -21.47 10.76 -1.07
N GLU A 190 -21.37 11.16 0.21
CA GLU A 190 -22.53 11.12 1.13
C GLU A 190 -23.49 12.33 0.95
N LYS A 191 -23.06 13.38 0.27
CA LYS A 191 -23.90 14.58 0.01
C LYS A 191 -24.85 14.44 -1.19
N LYS A 192 -24.91 13.29 -1.86
CA LYS A 192 -25.74 13.06 -3.05
C LYS A 192 -27.00 12.23 -2.80
N SER A 193 -27.35 11.94 -1.55
CA SER A 193 -28.58 11.22 -1.20
C SER A 193 -29.46 12.05 -0.26
N ILE A 194 -29.92 13.21 -0.72
CA ILE A 194 -31.13 13.91 -0.24
C ILE A 194 -31.95 14.31 -1.45
#